data_06a82be34491afcd5343b7747e421d65
#
_entry.id   06a82be34491afcd5343b7747e421d65
#
_cell.length_a   1.000
_cell.length_b   1.000
_cell.length_c   1.000
_cell.angle_alpha   90.00
_cell.angle_beta   90.00
_cell.angle_gamma   90.00
#
_symmetry.space_group_name_H-M   'P 1'
#
loop_
_entity.id
_entity.type
_entity.pdbx_description
1 polymer ?
#
loop_
_entity_poly.entity_id
_entity_poly.type
_entity_poly.pdbx_seq_one_letter_code
_entity_poly.pdbx_strand_id
1 'polypeptide(L)'
;MAVIVDTYRKQKRLHPDRLVLIETGKVAMFLCEDAEDVSRLLAEPISTQHVIGRPAVVFAQARLNEVLTRLTVFGRRLVGVRRTGGPNSKWVEFSLESPSDISKIEFAHKVAYEDALDEIRNGRMETSWDWFAFPRLRTAADGNGEDGHTLRTLRESRLVLSRKAVATHVREMASVLLAGKKSAEDIFGVEAARHVKASATLFALTAKDQSDRDLFAQVIRRFFNGEYDAATTVAIAAELDSPRDDTPRDLVKSDAPGGVSVRGKKSRNLDS
;
A
#
# COMPACT_ATOMS: atom_id res chain seq x y z
N MET A 1 16.89 -10.19 -25.94
CA MET A 1 16.65 -11.00 -24.71
C MET A 1 17.81 -10.92 -23.72
N ALA A 2 19.09 -10.98 -24.11
CA ALA A 2 20.23 -10.72 -23.21
C ALA A 2 20.07 -9.39 -22.44
N VAL A 3 19.58 -8.34 -23.09
CA VAL A 3 19.35 -7.01 -22.52
C VAL A 3 18.40 -7.04 -21.31
N ILE A 4 17.39 -7.92 -21.27
CA ILE A 4 16.45 -8.02 -20.13
C ILE A 4 17.17 -8.57 -18.88
N VAL A 5 17.97 -9.62 -19.06
CA VAL A 5 18.74 -10.22 -17.97
C VAL A 5 19.81 -9.25 -17.45
N ASP A 6 20.47 -8.51 -18.35
CA ASP A 6 21.46 -7.51 -17.96
C ASP A 6 20.81 -6.33 -17.22
N THR A 7 19.61 -5.92 -17.66
CA THR A 7 18.80 -4.91 -16.94
C THR A 7 18.44 -5.39 -15.54
N TYR A 8 17.94 -6.64 -15.42
CA TYR A 8 17.66 -7.25 -14.12
C TYR A 8 18.89 -7.24 -13.21
N ARG A 9 20.03 -7.75 -13.68
CA ARG A 9 21.27 -7.80 -12.90
C ARG A 9 21.77 -6.42 -12.46
N LYS A 10 21.62 -5.42 -13.34
CA LYS A 10 21.94 -4.03 -12.99
C LYS A 10 21.07 -3.55 -11.84
N GLN A 11 19.75 -3.73 -11.93
CA GLN A 11 18.82 -3.28 -10.90
C GLN A 11 19.00 -4.06 -9.60
N LYS A 12 19.24 -5.35 -9.68
CA LYS A 12 19.48 -6.17 -8.48
C LYS A 12 20.75 -5.76 -7.72
N ARG A 13 21.78 -5.29 -8.42
CA ARG A 13 22.96 -4.72 -7.76
C ARG A 13 22.70 -3.38 -7.08
N LEU A 14 21.79 -2.55 -7.65
CA LEU A 14 21.40 -1.26 -7.07
C LEU A 14 20.42 -1.45 -5.89
N HIS A 15 19.60 -2.48 -5.94
CA HIS A 15 18.54 -2.76 -4.98
C HIS A 15 18.58 -4.24 -4.55
N PRO A 16 19.61 -4.69 -3.80
CA PRO A 16 19.80 -6.10 -3.47
C PRO A 16 18.68 -6.69 -2.60
N ASP A 17 18.02 -5.84 -1.81
CA ASP A 17 16.93 -6.19 -0.89
C ASP A 17 15.52 -6.09 -1.52
N ARG A 18 15.43 -5.70 -2.80
CA ARG A 18 14.14 -5.53 -3.51
C ARG A 18 13.93 -6.61 -4.56
N LEU A 19 12.68 -6.99 -4.77
CA LEU A 19 12.30 -7.76 -5.94
C LEU A 19 12.27 -6.84 -7.18
N VAL A 20 12.91 -7.29 -8.26
CA VAL A 20 13.00 -6.51 -9.50
C VAL A 20 11.94 -6.98 -10.48
N LEU A 21 10.93 -6.15 -10.70
CA LEU A 21 9.89 -6.36 -11.72
C LEU A 21 10.35 -5.78 -13.05
N ILE A 22 10.32 -6.60 -14.10
CA ILE A 22 10.56 -6.17 -15.48
C ILE A 22 9.23 -6.11 -16.23
N GLU A 23 8.89 -4.94 -16.76
CA GLU A 23 7.68 -4.71 -17.52
C GLU A 23 8.00 -4.52 -19.01
N THR A 24 7.36 -5.32 -19.87
CA THR A 24 7.60 -5.33 -21.33
C THR A 24 6.32 -5.11 -22.13
N GLY A 25 5.50 -4.17 -21.73
CA GLY A 25 4.26 -3.80 -22.40
C GLY A 25 3.09 -4.74 -22.10
N LYS A 26 3.05 -5.96 -22.65
CA LYS A 26 1.92 -6.90 -22.42
C LYS A 26 2.09 -7.80 -21.20
N VAL A 27 3.31 -7.97 -20.75
CA VAL A 27 3.65 -8.86 -19.63
C VAL A 27 4.60 -8.19 -18.65
N ALA A 28 4.47 -8.59 -17.41
CA ALA A 28 5.40 -8.28 -16.33
C ALA A 28 6.04 -9.58 -15.83
N MET A 29 7.29 -9.52 -15.38
CA MET A 29 8.02 -10.72 -14.97
C MET A 29 9.01 -10.45 -13.85
N PHE A 30 9.21 -11.47 -13.02
CA PHE A 30 10.34 -11.60 -12.11
C PHE A 30 11.31 -12.63 -12.65
N LEU A 31 12.61 -12.44 -12.44
CA LEU A 31 13.67 -13.25 -13.03
C LEU A 31 14.59 -13.84 -11.96
N CYS A 32 15.22 -14.95 -12.31
CA CYS A 32 16.27 -15.59 -11.52
C CYS A 32 15.82 -15.87 -10.07
N GLU A 33 16.59 -15.40 -9.09
CA GLU A 33 16.30 -15.56 -7.66
C GLU A 33 14.96 -14.92 -7.22
N ASP A 34 14.62 -13.78 -7.83
CA ASP A 34 13.34 -13.13 -7.56
C ASP A 34 12.16 -13.96 -8.09
N ALA A 35 12.33 -14.68 -9.19
CA ALA A 35 11.31 -15.59 -9.70
C ALA A 35 11.05 -16.76 -8.75
N GLU A 36 12.11 -17.32 -8.15
CA GLU A 36 11.99 -18.40 -7.17
C GLU A 36 11.27 -17.95 -5.90
N ASP A 37 11.60 -16.76 -5.41
CA ASP A 37 10.94 -16.17 -4.24
C ASP A 37 9.47 -15.88 -4.51
N VAL A 38 9.14 -15.24 -5.63
CA VAL A 38 7.77 -14.95 -6.06
C VAL A 38 6.97 -16.22 -6.30
N SER A 39 7.55 -17.23 -6.94
CA SER A 39 6.90 -18.53 -7.14
C SER A 39 6.49 -19.18 -5.83
N ARG A 40 7.38 -19.16 -4.85
CA ARG A 40 7.13 -19.73 -3.51
C ARG A 40 6.03 -18.96 -2.78
N LEU A 41 6.09 -17.63 -2.80
CA LEU A 41 5.14 -16.77 -2.07
C LEU A 41 3.74 -16.78 -2.68
N LEU A 42 3.64 -16.84 -4.02
CA LEU A 42 2.37 -16.70 -4.73
C LEU A 42 1.83 -18.02 -5.29
N ALA A 43 2.56 -19.12 -5.13
CA ALA A 43 2.28 -20.42 -5.77
C ALA A 43 2.17 -20.31 -7.31
N GLU A 44 2.98 -19.44 -7.92
CA GLU A 44 2.98 -19.23 -9.38
C GLU A 44 4.02 -20.12 -10.05
N PRO A 45 3.74 -20.66 -11.25
CA PRO A 45 4.66 -21.54 -11.94
C PRO A 45 5.90 -20.81 -12.45
N ILE A 46 7.07 -21.42 -12.26
CA ILE A 46 8.32 -20.97 -12.87
C ILE A 46 8.38 -21.47 -14.32
N SER A 47 8.68 -20.57 -15.25
CA SER A 47 8.94 -20.88 -16.64
C SER A 47 10.39 -20.57 -16.99
N THR A 48 11.07 -21.50 -17.67
CA THR A 48 12.39 -21.27 -18.23
C THR A 48 12.36 -20.95 -19.72
N GLN A 49 11.21 -21.14 -20.37
CA GLN A 49 11.08 -20.99 -21.83
C GLN A 49 11.05 -19.53 -22.30
N HIS A 50 10.55 -18.62 -21.46
CA HIS A 50 10.35 -17.22 -21.87
C HIS A 50 11.59 -16.34 -21.74
N VAL A 51 12.60 -16.71 -20.96
CA VAL A 51 13.79 -15.89 -20.70
C VAL A 51 15.07 -16.70 -20.78
N ILE A 52 15.37 -17.26 -21.96
CA ILE A 52 16.67 -17.89 -22.34
C ILE A 52 17.23 -18.76 -21.20
N GLY A 53 16.50 -19.83 -20.84
CA GLY A 53 17.00 -20.81 -19.86
C GLY A 53 17.19 -20.27 -18.43
N ARG A 54 16.58 -19.15 -18.10
CA ARG A 54 16.60 -18.59 -16.74
C ARG A 54 15.22 -18.75 -16.10
N PRO A 55 15.15 -19.00 -14.79
CA PRO A 55 13.89 -19.01 -14.06
C PRO A 55 13.18 -17.67 -14.24
N ALA A 56 11.89 -17.72 -14.58
CA ALA A 56 11.04 -16.55 -14.70
C ALA A 56 9.62 -16.86 -14.22
N VAL A 57 9.00 -15.94 -13.51
CA VAL A 57 7.55 -15.93 -13.26
C VAL A 57 6.97 -14.78 -14.06
N VAL A 58 6.03 -15.10 -14.97
CA VAL A 58 5.51 -14.15 -15.96
C VAL A 58 4.01 -13.99 -15.77
N PHE A 59 3.56 -12.75 -15.75
CA PHE A 59 2.16 -12.37 -15.58
C PHE A 59 1.66 -11.53 -16.76
N ALA A 60 0.39 -11.71 -17.12
CA ALA A 60 -0.29 -10.73 -17.95
C ALA A 60 -0.38 -9.37 -17.20
N GLN A 61 -0.28 -8.27 -17.94
CA GLN A 61 -0.36 -6.92 -17.37
C GLN A 61 -1.64 -6.70 -16.53
N ALA A 62 -2.74 -7.34 -16.91
CA ALA A 62 -4.01 -7.25 -16.17
C ALA A 62 -3.93 -7.82 -14.74
N ARG A 63 -2.99 -8.74 -14.45
CA ARG A 63 -2.80 -9.32 -13.12
C ARG A 63 -1.79 -8.56 -12.26
N LEU A 64 -1.13 -7.55 -12.82
CA LEU A 64 0.00 -6.87 -12.15
C LEU A 64 -0.40 -6.32 -10.79
N ASN A 65 -1.53 -5.62 -10.69
CA ASN A 65 -1.98 -5.03 -9.42
C ASN A 65 -2.26 -6.09 -8.35
N GLU A 66 -2.86 -7.23 -8.72
CA GLU A 66 -3.07 -8.36 -7.82
C GLU A 66 -1.74 -8.89 -7.28
N VAL A 67 -0.79 -9.14 -8.19
CA VAL A 67 0.54 -9.68 -7.86
C VAL A 67 1.30 -8.72 -6.94
N LEU A 68 1.31 -7.42 -7.27
CA LEU A 68 1.98 -6.41 -6.45
C LEU A 68 1.36 -6.31 -5.05
N THR A 69 0.04 -6.33 -4.96
CA THR A 69 -0.67 -6.32 -3.68
C THR A 69 -0.28 -7.51 -2.82
N ARG A 70 -0.29 -8.73 -3.38
CA ARG A 70 0.08 -9.95 -2.66
C ARG A 70 1.53 -9.90 -2.17
N LEU A 71 2.49 -9.51 -3.02
CA LEU A 71 3.90 -9.41 -2.63
C LEU A 71 4.12 -8.37 -1.53
N THR A 72 3.38 -7.28 -1.56
CA THR A 72 3.47 -6.24 -0.53
C THR A 72 2.89 -6.73 0.81
N VAL A 73 1.80 -7.50 0.78
CA VAL A 73 1.26 -8.17 1.99
C VAL A 73 2.30 -9.09 2.62
N PHE A 74 3.10 -9.79 1.80
CA PHE A 74 4.24 -10.58 2.27
C PHE A 74 5.49 -9.75 2.66
N GLY A 75 5.36 -8.44 2.79
CA GLY A 75 6.43 -7.55 3.23
C GLY A 75 7.55 -7.36 2.19
N ARG A 76 7.31 -7.70 0.91
CA ARG A 76 8.32 -7.56 -0.14
C ARG A 76 8.36 -6.15 -0.70
N ARG A 77 9.56 -5.56 -0.71
CA ARG A 77 9.80 -4.29 -1.42
C ARG A 77 10.11 -4.58 -2.88
N LEU A 78 9.65 -3.70 -3.77
CA LEU A 78 9.78 -3.87 -5.21
C LEU A 78 10.43 -2.65 -5.86
N VAL A 79 11.08 -2.88 -6.98
CA VAL A 79 11.50 -1.86 -7.94
C VAL A 79 11.04 -2.30 -9.33
N GLY A 80 10.40 -1.40 -10.06
CA GLY A 80 9.93 -1.68 -11.42
C GLY A 80 10.88 -1.09 -12.45
N VAL A 81 11.07 -1.83 -13.56
CA VAL A 81 11.79 -1.35 -14.72
C VAL A 81 10.96 -1.62 -15.97
N ARG A 82 10.73 -0.60 -16.77
CA ARG A 82 10.00 -0.73 -18.03
C ARG A 82 10.76 -0.09 -19.19
N ARG A 83 10.43 -0.55 -20.38
CA ARG A 83 11.00 -0.01 -21.61
C ARG A 83 10.16 1.15 -22.12
N THR A 84 10.80 2.31 -22.36
CA THR A 84 10.11 3.43 -23.01
C THR A 84 9.77 3.06 -24.47
N GLY A 85 8.69 3.60 -24.99
CA GLY A 85 8.31 3.40 -26.38
C GLY A 85 9.20 4.21 -27.36
N GLY A 86 9.16 3.85 -28.64
CA GLY A 86 9.81 4.58 -29.72
C GLY A 86 11.20 4.08 -30.13
N PRO A 87 11.80 4.70 -31.19
CA PRO A 87 13.06 4.24 -31.79
C PRO A 87 14.26 4.34 -30.85
N ASN A 88 14.26 5.26 -29.87
CA ASN A 88 15.29 5.43 -28.86
C ASN A 88 14.92 4.81 -27.51
N SER A 89 14.25 3.68 -27.56
CA SER A 89 13.73 2.96 -26.40
C SER A 89 14.82 2.66 -25.36
N LYS A 90 14.61 3.17 -24.13
CA LYS A 90 15.51 2.96 -22.97
C LYS A 90 14.77 2.23 -21.86
N TRP A 91 15.53 1.51 -21.03
CA TRP A 91 15.02 0.98 -19.77
C TRP A 91 15.02 2.11 -18.75
N VAL A 92 13.87 2.36 -18.16
CA VAL A 92 13.70 3.35 -17.09
C VAL A 92 13.16 2.66 -15.85
N GLU A 93 13.75 3.00 -14.72
CA GLU A 93 13.22 2.65 -13.42
C GLU A 93 11.95 3.47 -13.17
N PHE A 94 10.95 2.85 -12.60
CA PHE A 94 9.76 3.53 -12.14
C PHE A 94 9.44 3.07 -10.72
N SER A 95 8.94 4.01 -9.93
CA SER A 95 8.40 3.67 -8.62
C SER A 95 7.18 2.79 -8.84
N LEU A 96 7.22 1.60 -8.29
CA LEU A 96 6.00 0.85 -8.07
C LEU A 96 5.35 1.55 -6.88
N GLU A 97 4.39 2.42 -7.18
CA GLU A 97 3.49 2.88 -6.14
C GLU A 97 2.95 1.63 -5.46
N SER A 98 3.31 1.45 -4.20
CA SER A 98 2.67 0.43 -3.39
C SER A 98 1.18 0.59 -3.60
N PRO A 99 0.44 -0.50 -3.90
CA PRO A 99 -1.02 -0.43 -3.91
C PRO A 99 -1.46 0.38 -2.71
N SER A 100 -2.45 1.23 -2.85
CA SER A 100 -2.90 2.05 -1.71
C SER A 100 -3.02 1.13 -0.50
N ASP A 101 -2.64 1.60 0.67
CA ASP A 101 -2.66 0.76 1.88
C ASP A 101 -4.05 0.11 2.08
N ILE A 102 -5.10 0.73 1.55
CA ILE A 102 -6.45 0.17 1.46
C ILE A 102 -6.52 -1.12 0.62
N SER A 103 -5.87 -1.18 -0.55
CA SER A 103 -5.89 -2.39 -1.38
C SER A 103 -5.17 -3.56 -0.71
N LYS A 104 -4.13 -3.28 0.07
CA LYS A 104 -3.44 -4.29 0.89
C LYS A 104 -4.35 -4.80 2.00
N ILE A 105 -5.04 -3.89 2.69
CA ILE A 105 -6.00 -4.22 3.73
C ILE A 105 -7.15 -5.07 3.16
N GLU A 106 -7.75 -4.65 2.03
CA GLU A 106 -8.80 -5.43 1.36
C GLU A 106 -8.35 -6.84 1.01
N PHE A 107 -7.13 -6.97 0.46
CA PHE A 107 -6.58 -8.28 0.12
C PHE A 107 -6.32 -9.13 1.36
N ALA A 108 -5.72 -8.56 2.41
CA ALA A 108 -5.46 -9.27 3.65
C ALA A 108 -6.75 -9.78 4.31
N HIS A 109 -7.79 -8.97 4.35
CA HIS A 109 -9.11 -9.42 4.81
C HIS A 109 -9.69 -10.56 3.96
N LYS A 110 -9.42 -10.58 2.66
CA LYS A 110 -9.90 -11.66 1.78
C LYS A 110 -9.22 -13.01 2.08
N VAL A 111 -7.95 -13.00 2.49
CA VAL A 111 -7.13 -14.21 2.59
C VAL A 111 -6.85 -14.68 4.02
N ALA A 112 -6.92 -13.80 5.00
CA ALA A 112 -6.51 -14.10 6.38
C ALA A 112 -7.54 -13.69 7.45
N TYR A 113 -8.73 -13.25 7.05
CA TYR A 113 -9.76 -12.80 8.01
C TYR A 113 -10.20 -13.92 8.96
N GLU A 114 -10.53 -15.10 8.41
CA GLU A 114 -11.04 -16.22 9.21
C GLU A 114 -10.00 -16.66 10.25
N ASP A 115 -8.74 -16.80 9.85
CA ASP A 115 -7.65 -17.19 10.73
C ASP A 115 -7.46 -16.15 11.86
N ALA A 116 -7.44 -14.86 11.51
CA ALA A 116 -7.32 -13.78 12.48
C ALA A 116 -8.50 -13.75 13.47
N LEU A 117 -9.73 -13.97 12.97
CA LEU A 117 -10.92 -14.00 13.80
C LEU A 117 -10.90 -15.18 14.78
N ASP A 118 -10.42 -16.35 14.35
CA ASP A 118 -10.27 -17.52 15.22
C ASP A 118 -9.18 -17.31 16.28
N GLU A 119 -8.07 -16.66 15.95
CA GLU A 119 -7.06 -16.28 16.93
C GLU A 119 -7.61 -15.30 17.99
N ILE A 120 -8.44 -14.31 17.58
CA ILE A 120 -9.13 -13.41 18.53
C ILE A 120 -10.08 -14.22 19.44
N ARG A 121 -10.88 -15.14 18.90
CA ARG A 121 -11.79 -16.00 19.66
C ARG A 121 -11.04 -16.85 20.69
N ASN A 122 -9.87 -17.38 20.29
CA ASN A 122 -8.98 -18.15 21.16
C ASN A 122 -8.23 -17.25 22.17
N GLY A 123 -8.31 -15.94 21.98
CA GLY A 123 -7.68 -14.94 22.84
C GLY A 123 -6.17 -14.98 22.82
N ARG A 124 -5.57 -15.26 21.65
CA ARG A 124 -4.13 -15.27 21.44
C ARG A 124 -3.80 -15.04 19.99
N MET A 125 -3.05 -13.98 19.71
CA MET A 125 -2.48 -13.70 18.42
C MET A 125 -1.24 -14.58 18.18
N GLU A 126 -1.25 -15.38 17.13
CA GLU A 126 -0.15 -16.26 16.72
C GLU A 126 0.54 -15.76 15.45
N THR A 127 -0.21 -15.06 14.59
CA THR A 127 0.26 -14.48 13.34
C THR A 127 0.09 -12.96 13.33
N SER A 128 0.87 -12.25 12.51
CA SER A 128 0.87 -10.77 12.46
C SER A 128 -0.28 -10.24 11.60
N TRP A 129 -1.50 -10.27 12.09
CA TRP A 129 -2.69 -9.78 11.42
C TRP A 129 -3.22 -8.43 11.97
N ASP A 130 -2.65 -7.93 13.04
CA ASP A 130 -3.08 -6.69 13.71
C ASP A 130 -3.13 -5.47 12.75
N TRP A 131 -2.20 -5.37 11.82
CA TRP A 131 -2.10 -4.27 10.89
C TRP A 131 -3.29 -4.12 9.92
N PHE A 132 -3.93 -5.22 9.51
CA PHE A 132 -5.13 -5.15 8.66
C PHE A 132 -6.43 -5.24 9.45
N ALA A 133 -6.44 -5.99 10.56
CA ALA A 133 -7.61 -6.12 11.43
C ALA A 133 -7.90 -4.81 12.18
N PHE A 134 -6.84 -4.13 12.60
CA PHE A 134 -6.87 -2.86 13.31
C PHE A 134 -5.96 -1.83 12.62
N PRO A 135 -6.29 -1.39 11.40
CA PRO A 135 -5.46 -0.47 10.64
C PRO A 135 -5.38 0.88 11.37
N ARG A 136 -4.17 1.41 11.48
CA ARG A 136 -3.87 2.63 12.23
C ARG A 136 -3.35 3.74 11.33
N LEU A 137 -3.52 4.98 11.75
CA LEU A 137 -2.96 6.15 11.08
C LEU A 137 -1.44 6.20 11.32
N ARG A 138 -0.69 6.58 10.29
CA ARG A 138 0.74 6.88 10.41
C ARG A 138 0.93 8.08 11.33
N THR A 139 1.89 7.99 12.21
CA THR A 139 2.28 9.04 13.15
C THR A 139 3.76 9.40 12.97
N ALA A 140 4.21 10.48 13.61
CA ALA A 140 5.61 10.86 13.60
C ALA A 140 6.54 9.77 14.19
N ALA A 141 6.02 8.93 15.07
CA ALA A 141 6.78 7.81 15.67
C ALA A 141 7.12 6.70 14.66
N ASP A 142 6.36 6.58 13.57
CA ASP A 142 6.61 5.57 12.52
C ASP A 142 7.78 5.96 11.60
N GLY A 143 8.29 7.18 11.73
CA GLY A 143 9.37 7.69 10.89
C GLY A 143 8.99 7.75 9.40
N ASN A 144 10.02 7.81 8.55
CA ASN A 144 9.86 7.76 7.09
C ASN A 144 9.87 6.32 6.55
N GLY A 145 9.76 5.31 7.42
CA GLY A 145 9.74 3.91 7.04
C GLY A 145 8.56 3.58 6.12
N GLU A 146 8.84 2.92 5.01
CA GLU A 146 7.82 2.41 4.06
C GLU A 146 7.30 1.04 4.51
N ASP A 147 6.96 0.88 5.80
CA ASP A 147 6.45 -0.41 6.30
C ASP A 147 5.08 -0.78 5.71
N GLY A 148 4.41 0.18 5.04
CA GLY A 148 3.25 -0.09 4.20
C GLY A 148 2.02 -0.64 4.94
N HIS A 149 2.04 -0.62 6.26
CA HIS A 149 0.99 -1.18 7.11
C HIS A 149 0.19 -0.09 7.86
N THR A 150 0.41 1.17 7.51
CA THR A 150 -0.26 2.32 8.13
C THR A 150 -1.05 3.12 7.11
N LEU A 151 -2.19 3.63 7.51
CA LEU A 151 -2.96 4.60 6.73
C LEU A 151 -2.23 5.94 6.74
N ARG A 152 -2.22 6.62 5.61
CA ARG A 152 -1.49 7.89 5.44
C ARG A 152 -2.35 9.10 5.75
N THR A 153 -3.66 8.96 5.60
CA THR A 153 -4.60 10.09 5.70
C THR A 153 -5.92 9.67 6.36
N LEU A 154 -6.62 10.65 6.92
CA LEU A 154 -7.99 10.45 7.41
C LEU A 154 -8.97 10.06 6.29
N ARG A 155 -8.68 10.42 5.04
CA ARG A 155 -9.46 9.96 3.89
C ARG A 155 -9.34 8.45 3.73
N GLU A 156 -8.14 7.88 3.84
CA GLU A 156 -7.93 6.44 3.79
C GLU A 156 -8.63 5.72 4.94
N SER A 157 -8.58 6.27 6.16
CA SER A 157 -9.29 5.67 7.31
C SER A 157 -10.81 5.60 7.08
N ARG A 158 -11.39 6.62 6.49
CA ARG A 158 -12.81 6.63 6.11
C ARG A 158 -13.12 5.61 5.01
N LEU A 159 -12.19 5.39 4.08
CA LEU A 159 -12.34 4.37 3.04
C LEU A 159 -12.37 2.95 3.63
N VAL A 160 -11.58 2.64 4.66
CA VAL A 160 -11.63 1.34 5.36
C VAL A 160 -13.05 1.01 5.79
N LEU A 161 -13.70 1.92 6.53
CA LEU A 161 -15.07 1.71 7.03
C LEU A 161 -16.16 1.90 5.96
N SER A 162 -15.84 2.43 4.78
CA SER A 162 -16.77 2.52 3.66
C SER A 162 -16.78 1.28 2.76
N ARG A 163 -15.73 0.46 2.81
CA ARG A 163 -15.62 -0.80 2.05
C ARG A 163 -16.40 -1.90 2.77
N LYS A 164 -17.58 -2.25 2.25
CA LYS A 164 -18.55 -3.12 2.93
C LYS A 164 -17.93 -4.39 3.54
N ALA A 165 -17.12 -5.14 2.80
CA ALA A 165 -16.49 -6.36 3.29
C ALA A 165 -15.52 -6.07 4.44
N VAL A 166 -14.57 -5.14 4.24
CA VAL A 166 -13.58 -4.76 5.25
C VAL A 166 -14.25 -4.22 6.51
N ALA A 167 -15.21 -3.31 6.34
CA ALA A 167 -15.94 -2.71 7.45
C ALA A 167 -16.68 -3.75 8.30
N THR A 168 -17.32 -4.75 7.64
CA THR A 168 -17.98 -5.85 8.35
C THR A 168 -16.97 -6.63 9.17
N HIS A 169 -15.84 -7.02 8.59
CA HIS A 169 -14.80 -7.78 9.26
C HIS A 169 -14.17 -7.02 10.43
N VAL A 170 -13.81 -5.74 10.24
CA VAL A 170 -13.23 -4.90 11.30
C VAL A 170 -14.20 -4.73 12.48
N ARG A 171 -15.49 -4.52 12.20
CA ARG A 171 -16.54 -4.45 13.25
C ARG A 171 -16.71 -5.78 13.99
N GLU A 172 -16.71 -6.89 13.26
CA GLU A 172 -16.84 -8.22 13.86
C GLU A 172 -15.65 -8.55 14.74
N MET A 173 -14.41 -8.32 14.27
CA MET A 173 -13.21 -8.52 15.06
C MET A 173 -13.21 -7.67 16.35
N ALA A 174 -13.60 -6.38 16.25
CA ALA A 174 -13.73 -5.51 17.43
C ALA A 174 -14.80 -6.01 18.41
N SER A 175 -15.92 -6.53 17.91
CA SER A 175 -17.01 -7.07 18.73
C SER A 175 -16.63 -8.37 19.43
N VAL A 176 -15.94 -9.27 18.71
CA VAL A 176 -15.44 -10.52 19.28
C VAL A 176 -14.35 -10.24 20.35
N LEU A 177 -13.47 -9.28 20.08
CA LEU A 177 -12.48 -8.82 21.04
C LEU A 177 -13.14 -8.33 22.33
N LEU A 178 -14.20 -7.50 22.22
CA LEU A 178 -14.95 -7.00 23.38
C LEU A 178 -15.65 -8.10 24.20
N ALA A 179 -16.06 -9.18 23.55
CA ALA A 179 -16.68 -10.34 24.21
C ALA A 179 -15.64 -11.19 24.98
N GLY A 180 -14.36 -11.06 24.67
CA GLY A 180 -13.25 -11.78 25.31
C GLY A 180 -13.02 -11.33 26.74
N LYS A 181 -12.36 -12.21 27.53
CA LYS A 181 -12.07 -11.95 28.97
C LYS A 181 -10.64 -11.52 29.23
N LYS A 182 -9.72 -11.76 28.30
CA LYS A 182 -8.29 -11.47 28.43
C LYS A 182 -8.01 -9.97 28.26
N SER A 183 -6.84 -9.52 28.73
CA SER A 183 -6.34 -8.16 28.44
C SER A 183 -5.85 -8.06 26.98
N ALA A 184 -5.68 -6.83 26.48
CA ALA A 184 -5.10 -6.61 25.16
C ALA A 184 -3.67 -7.18 25.08
N GLU A 185 -2.87 -7.01 26.11
CA GLU A 185 -1.49 -7.50 26.15
C GLU A 185 -1.42 -9.03 26.16
N ASP A 186 -2.36 -9.71 26.84
CA ASP A 186 -2.45 -11.18 26.84
C ASP A 186 -2.82 -11.75 25.46
N ILE A 187 -3.62 -11.00 24.69
CA ILE A 187 -4.07 -11.42 23.36
C ILE A 187 -3.00 -11.11 22.30
N PHE A 188 -2.51 -9.87 22.29
CA PHE A 188 -1.70 -9.31 21.21
C PHE A 188 -0.21 -9.22 21.52
N GLY A 189 0.18 -9.26 22.80
CA GLY A 189 1.48 -8.78 23.26
C GLY A 189 1.54 -7.25 23.27
N VAL A 190 2.61 -6.71 23.85
CA VAL A 190 2.75 -5.26 24.12
C VAL A 190 2.72 -4.41 22.85
N GLU A 191 3.42 -4.84 21.81
CA GLU A 191 3.57 -4.05 20.56
C GLU A 191 2.23 -3.97 19.79
N ALA A 192 1.63 -5.11 19.49
CA ALA A 192 0.38 -5.13 18.74
C ALA A 192 -0.80 -4.57 19.56
N ALA A 193 -0.79 -4.65 20.90
CA ALA A 193 -1.76 -3.97 21.75
C ALA A 193 -1.72 -2.43 21.55
N ARG A 194 -0.53 -1.84 21.37
CA ARG A 194 -0.39 -0.41 21.01
C ARG A 194 -1.01 -0.10 19.66
N HIS A 195 -0.84 -0.97 18.66
CA HIS A 195 -1.47 -0.80 17.35
C HIS A 195 -2.99 -0.85 17.45
N VAL A 196 -3.55 -1.76 18.25
CA VAL A 196 -4.99 -1.83 18.51
C VAL A 196 -5.48 -0.55 19.21
N LYS A 197 -4.74 -0.01 20.20
CA LYS A 197 -5.06 1.28 20.84
C LYS A 197 -5.10 2.41 19.83
N ALA A 198 -4.09 2.52 18.98
CA ALA A 198 -4.00 3.55 17.95
C ALA A 198 -5.15 3.45 16.93
N SER A 199 -5.46 2.24 16.46
CA SER A 199 -6.57 1.99 15.55
C SER A 199 -7.92 2.33 16.18
N ALA A 200 -8.17 1.86 17.40
CA ALA A 200 -9.42 2.15 18.11
C ALA A 200 -9.58 3.66 18.35
N THR A 201 -8.48 4.37 18.67
CA THR A 201 -8.47 5.85 18.78
C THR A 201 -8.85 6.50 17.44
N LEU A 202 -8.25 6.06 16.35
CA LEU A 202 -8.55 6.58 15.02
C LEU A 202 -10.04 6.48 14.71
N PHE A 203 -10.63 5.30 14.82
CA PHE A 203 -12.02 5.09 14.44
C PHE A 203 -13.01 5.66 15.44
N ALA A 204 -12.72 5.66 16.73
CA ALA A 204 -13.55 6.32 17.73
C ALA A 204 -13.68 7.84 17.49
N LEU A 205 -12.61 8.49 16.98
CA LEU A 205 -12.59 9.93 16.74
C LEU A 205 -13.03 10.34 15.33
N THR A 206 -12.83 9.46 14.31
CA THR A 206 -12.96 9.86 12.90
C THR A 206 -14.00 9.09 12.09
N ALA A 207 -14.55 7.98 12.62
CA ALA A 207 -15.58 7.23 11.92
C ALA A 207 -16.82 8.11 11.67
N LYS A 208 -17.42 7.94 10.48
CA LYS A 208 -18.59 8.69 10.07
C LYS A 208 -19.83 8.30 10.89
N ASP A 209 -20.03 7.01 11.06
CA ASP A 209 -21.20 6.46 11.73
C ASP A 209 -21.01 6.47 13.26
N GLN A 210 -22.04 6.88 14.00
CA GLN A 210 -22.00 6.93 15.47
C GLN A 210 -21.80 5.54 16.06
N SER A 211 -22.43 4.51 15.50
CA SER A 211 -22.26 3.12 15.94
C SER A 211 -20.81 2.64 15.90
N ASP A 212 -20.06 3.05 14.87
CA ASP A 212 -18.63 2.75 14.77
C ASP A 212 -17.82 3.49 15.83
N ARG A 213 -18.08 4.79 16.02
CA ARG A 213 -17.44 5.55 17.09
C ARG A 213 -17.65 4.92 18.45
N ASP A 214 -18.90 4.51 18.74
CA ASP A 214 -19.25 3.88 20.01
C ASP A 214 -18.60 2.51 20.20
N LEU A 215 -18.53 1.71 19.15
CA LEU A 215 -17.87 0.40 19.16
C LEU A 215 -16.37 0.56 19.52
N PHE A 216 -15.64 1.43 18.83
CA PHE A 216 -14.21 1.62 19.08
C PHE A 216 -13.95 2.36 20.40
N ALA A 217 -14.83 3.25 20.83
CA ALA A 217 -14.76 3.85 22.17
C ALA A 217 -14.97 2.79 23.27
N GLN A 218 -15.77 1.74 23.03
CA GLN A 218 -15.88 0.61 23.95
C GLN A 218 -14.57 -0.19 24.02
N VAL A 219 -13.88 -0.41 22.89
CA VAL A 219 -12.54 -1.04 22.88
C VAL A 219 -11.56 -0.22 23.73
N ILE A 220 -11.53 1.11 23.57
CA ILE A 220 -10.69 1.99 24.38
C ILE A 220 -11.02 1.86 25.88
N ARG A 221 -12.29 1.91 26.23
CA ARG A 221 -12.70 1.78 27.66
C ARG A 221 -12.34 0.43 28.24
N ARG A 222 -12.56 -0.65 27.49
CA ARG A 222 -12.39 -2.03 28.00
C ARG A 222 -10.93 -2.42 28.17
N PHE A 223 -10.06 -2.01 27.23
CA PHE A 223 -8.69 -2.50 27.16
C PHE A 223 -7.63 -1.46 27.53
N PHE A 224 -7.96 -0.18 27.51
CA PHE A 224 -7.02 0.93 27.67
C PHE A 224 -7.50 1.97 28.67
N ASN A 225 -8.34 1.59 29.63
CA ASN A 225 -8.85 2.47 30.72
C ASN A 225 -9.50 3.77 30.24
N GLY A 226 -10.04 3.80 29.02
CA GLY A 226 -10.59 5.01 28.42
C GLY A 226 -9.54 5.97 27.84
N GLU A 227 -8.27 5.64 27.87
CA GLU A 227 -7.19 6.50 27.38
C GLU A 227 -6.98 6.34 25.87
N TYR A 228 -7.16 7.43 25.15
CA TYR A 228 -6.86 7.52 23.73
C TYR A 228 -5.34 7.50 23.46
N ASP A 229 -4.96 7.02 22.29
CA ASP A 229 -3.55 7.07 21.85
C ASP A 229 -3.14 8.51 21.51
N ALA A 230 -2.17 9.03 22.25
CA ALA A 230 -1.76 10.44 22.14
C ALA A 230 -1.15 10.76 20.76
N ALA A 231 -0.34 9.87 20.19
CA ALA A 231 0.30 10.07 18.88
C ALA A 231 -0.74 10.11 17.77
N THR A 232 -1.72 9.21 17.79
CA THR A 232 -2.85 9.20 16.85
C THR A 232 -3.69 10.45 16.98
N THR A 233 -3.98 10.90 18.20
CA THR A 233 -4.78 12.12 18.44
C THR A 233 -4.08 13.36 17.86
N VAL A 234 -2.77 13.49 18.05
CA VAL A 234 -1.96 14.58 17.49
C VAL A 234 -1.96 14.51 15.96
N ALA A 235 -1.79 13.31 15.37
CA ALA A 235 -1.80 13.13 13.92
C ALA A 235 -3.16 13.50 13.30
N ILE A 236 -4.27 13.12 13.95
CA ILE A 236 -5.62 13.52 13.53
C ILE A 236 -5.79 15.04 13.55
N ALA A 237 -5.39 15.70 14.63
CA ALA A 237 -5.49 17.16 14.76
C ALA A 237 -4.67 17.86 13.67
N ALA A 238 -3.42 17.43 13.45
CA ALA A 238 -2.55 18.00 12.43
C ALA A 238 -3.13 17.88 11.00
N GLU A 239 -3.82 16.77 10.70
CA GLU A 239 -4.44 16.61 9.38
C GLU A 239 -5.74 17.41 9.22
N LEU A 240 -6.48 17.63 10.32
CA LEU A 240 -7.67 18.48 10.29
C LEU A 240 -7.33 19.97 10.16
N ASP A 241 -6.19 20.39 10.71
CA ASP A 241 -5.70 21.78 10.65
C ASP A 241 -4.97 22.07 9.33
N SER A 242 -4.56 21.05 8.57
CA SER A 242 -3.90 21.24 7.27
C SER A 242 -4.89 21.78 6.24
N PRO A 243 -4.51 22.81 5.43
CA PRO A 243 -5.34 23.27 4.33
C PRO A 243 -5.69 22.07 3.42
N ARG A 244 -6.96 21.88 3.14
CA ARG A 244 -7.39 20.82 2.24
C ARG A 244 -6.82 21.07 0.86
N ASP A 245 -5.85 20.28 0.47
CA ASP A 245 -5.45 20.17 -0.93
C ASP A 245 -6.52 19.36 -1.67
N ASP A 246 -7.63 20.02 -1.99
CA ASP A 246 -8.74 19.47 -2.76
C ASP A 246 -8.40 19.38 -4.26
N THR A 247 -7.16 19.63 -4.65
CA THR A 247 -6.71 19.54 -6.04
C THR A 247 -6.61 18.06 -6.43
N PRO A 248 -7.45 17.57 -7.35
CA PRO A 248 -7.29 16.23 -7.88
C PRO A 248 -5.93 16.16 -8.58
N ARG A 249 -5.01 15.32 -8.09
CA ARG A 249 -3.68 15.13 -8.70
C ARG A 249 -3.71 14.62 -10.15
N ASP A 250 -4.89 14.35 -10.67
CA ASP A 250 -5.09 13.86 -12.04
C ASP A 250 -5.23 14.98 -13.08
N LEU A 251 -5.17 16.27 -12.71
CA LEU A 251 -5.35 17.41 -13.61
C LEU A 251 -4.09 18.24 -13.88
N VAL A 252 -2.91 17.80 -13.45
CA VAL A 252 -1.66 18.40 -13.93
C VAL A 252 -1.28 17.72 -15.26
N LYS A 253 -2.12 17.86 -16.28
CA LYS A 253 -1.67 17.77 -17.67
C LYS A 253 -1.00 19.09 -18.00
N SER A 254 0.27 18.98 -18.32
CA SER A 254 1.12 20.01 -18.86
C SER A 254 0.47 20.74 -20.04
N ASP A 255 -0.10 21.90 -19.82
CA ASP A 255 -0.23 22.91 -20.86
C ASP A 255 1.00 23.83 -20.77
N ALA A 256 2.07 23.41 -21.41
CA ALA A 256 3.14 24.32 -21.80
C ALA A 256 2.64 25.10 -22.99
N PRO A 257 2.52 26.43 -22.94
CA PRO A 257 2.13 27.21 -24.10
C PRO A 257 3.25 27.16 -25.14
N GLY A 258 2.93 26.59 -26.30
CA GLY A 258 3.79 26.59 -27.48
C GLY A 258 4.19 28.02 -27.86
N GLY A 259 5.50 28.27 -27.86
CA GLY A 259 6.08 29.53 -28.35
C GLY A 259 5.70 29.79 -29.80
N VAL A 260 4.90 30.81 -30.01
CA VAL A 260 4.61 31.35 -31.35
C VAL A 260 5.83 32.12 -31.80
N SER A 261 6.55 31.58 -32.79
CA SER A 261 7.61 32.25 -33.51
C SER A 261 7.01 33.30 -34.44
N VAL A 262 7.14 34.56 -34.06
CA VAL A 262 6.79 35.68 -34.93
C VAL A 262 7.91 35.92 -35.94
N ARG A 263 7.74 35.45 -37.16
CA ARG A 263 8.56 35.85 -38.31
C ARG A 263 8.32 37.30 -38.62
N GLY A 264 9.32 38.16 -38.36
CA GLY A 264 9.36 39.56 -38.81
C GLY A 264 9.34 39.66 -40.34
N LYS A 265 8.31 40.31 -40.89
CA LYS A 265 8.31 40.81 -42.27
C LYS A 265 9.07 42.12 -42.31
N LYS A 266 10.17 42.13 -43.07
CA LYS A 266 10.86 43.35 -43.52
C LYS A 266 9.91 44.14 -44.43
N SER A 267 9.52 45.31 -44.04
CA SER A 267 8.96 46.31 -44.93
C SER A 267 10.10 47.04 -45.64
N ARG A 268 10.07 47.00 -46.95
CA ARG A 268 10.88 47.85 -47.81
C ARG A 268 10.23 49.23 -47.87
N ASN A 269 11.01 50.24 -47.56
CA ASN A 269 10.74 51.64 -47.93
C ASN A 269 10.89 51.76 -49.40
N LEU A 270 9.95 52.43 -50.03
CA LEU A 270 10.09 53.06 -51.30
C LEU A 270 9.70 54.53 -51.15
N ASP A 271 10.64 55.34 -51.57
CA ASP A 271 10.61 56.78 -51.64
C ASP A 271 9.48 57.32 -52.51
N SER A 272 8.90 58.43 -52.14
CA SER A 272 8.78 59.68 -52.92
C SER A 272 8.24 60.79 -52.01
#